data_dbd2e8989170798f09f5b239e4285a09
#
_entry.id   dbd2e8989170798f09f5b239e4285a09
#
_cell.length_a   1.000
_cell.length_b   1.000
_cell.length_c   1.000
_cell.angle_alpha   90.00
_cell.angle_beta   90.00
_cell.angle_gamma   90.00
#
_symmetry.space_group_name_H-M   'P 1'
#
loop_
_entity.id
_entity.type
_entity.pdbx_description
1 polymer ?
#
loop_
_entity_poly.entity_id
_entity_poly.type
_entity_poly.pdbx_seq_one_letter_code
_entity_poly.pdbx_strand_id
1 'polypeptide(L)' 'MVIGIIEDDKLLRKALDTSLKNQGYTTILAASRKEAIKNI' A
#
# COMPACT_ATOMS: atom_id res chain seq x y z
N MET A 1 13.08 2.87 -3.15
CA MET A 1 12.22 3.60 -2.18
C MET A 1 11.02 2.73 -1.81
N VAL A 2 10.69 2.72 -0.54
CA VAL A 2 9.54 1.97 -0.03
C VAL A 2 8.39 2.92 0.26
N ILE A 3 7.19 2.62 -0.25
CA ILE A 3 6.01 3.45 -0.05
C ILE A 3 4.94 2.63 0.68
N GLY A 4 4.44 3.19 1.78
CA GLY A 4 3.34 2.58 2.52
C GLY A 4 2.00 3.07 1.98
N ILE A 5 1.09 2.15 1.72
CA ILE A 5 -0.27 2.47 1.25
C ILE A 5 -1.27 2.04 2.30
N ILE A 6 -2.03 3.00 2.81
CA ILE A 6 -3.11 2.73 3.75
C ILE A 6 -4.43 3.06 3.05
N GLU A 7 -5.19 2.05 2.67
CA GLU A 7 -6.45 2.23 1.95
C GLU A 7 -7.39 1.07 2.26
N ASP A 8 -8.59 1.38 2.74
CA ASP A 8 -9.57 0.35 3.08
C ASP A 8 -10.33 -0.17 1.86
N ASP A 9 -10.36 0.57 0.76
CA ASP A 9 -10.95 0.10 -0.48
C ASP A 9 -9.97 -0.84 -1.19
N LYS A 10 -10.35 -2.10 -1.29
CA LYS A 10 -9.49 -3.12 -1.86
C LYS A 10 -9.10 -2.86 -3.32
N LEU A 11 -10.07 -2.39 -4.12
CA LEU A 11 -9.82 -2.11 -5.53
C LEU A 11 -8.88 -0.93 -5.70
N LEU A 12 -9.10 0.12 -4.94
CA LEU A 12 -8.25 1.30 -4.99
C LEU A 12 -6.84 0.98 -4.49
N ARG A 13 -6.76 0.21 -3.40
CA ARG A 13 -5.46 -0.21 -2.85
C ARG A 13 -4.66 -0.98 -3.89
N LYS A 14 -5.30 -1.91 -4.59
CA LYS A 14 -4.65 -2.70 -5.63
C LYS A 14 -4.20 -1.83 -6.81
N ALA A 15 -5.02 -0.88 -7.21
CA ALA A 15 -4.69 0.04 -8.30
C ALA A 15 -3.46 0.89 -7.96
N LEU A 16 -3.41 1.41 -6.73
CA LEU A 16 -2.26 2.19 -6.27
C LEU A 16 -0.99 1.33 -6.21
N ASP A 17 -1.11 0.11 -5.70
CA ASP A 17 0.01 -0.81 -5.62
C ASP A 17 0.61 -1.08 -7.00
N THR A 18 -0.24 -1.42 -7.96
CA THR A 18 0.18 -1.70 -9.33
C THR A 18 0.87 -0.50 -9.95
N SER A 19 0.27 0.69 -9.80
CA SER A 19 0.81 1.92 -10.37
C SER A 19 2.21 2.23 -9.81
N LEU A 20 2.37 2.12 -8.50
CA LEU A 20 3.64 2.42 -7.85
C LEU A 20 4.72 1.40 -8.20
N LYS A 21 4.36 0.12 -8.27
CA LYS A 21 5.31 -0.91 -8.67
C LYS A 21 5.79 -0.72 -10.10
N ASN A 22 4.91 -0.28 -10.99
CA ASN A 22 5.28 0.00 -12.37
C ASN A 22 6.28 1.15 -12.47
N GLN A 23 6.33 2.01 -11.47
CA GLN A 23 7.31 3.10 -11.42
C GLN A 23 8.60 2.72 -10.70
N GLY A 24 8.72 1.47 -10.27
CA GLY A 24 9.92 0.97 -9.62
C GLY A 24 9.94 1.09 -8.11
N TYR A 25 8.80 1.39 -7.48
CA TYR A 25 8.74 1.48 -6.03
C TYR A 25 8.40 0.14 -5.38
N THR A 26 8.90 -0.07 -4.18
CA THR A 26 8.48 -1.18 -3.33
C THR A 26 7.33 -0.69 -2.45
N THR A 27 6.26 -1.47 -2.36
CA THR A 27 5.07 -1.06 -1.63
C THR A 27 4.79 -1.94 -0.42
N ILE A 28 4.24 -1.34 0.62
CA ILE A 28 3.71 -2.03 1.80
C ILE A 28 2.24 -1.68 1.89
N LEU A 29 1.38 -2.69 1.85
CA LEU A 29 -0.07 -2.50 1.82
C LEU A 29 -0.69 -2.73 3.19
N ALA A 30 -1.63 -1.87 3.56
CA ALA A 30 -2.41 -2.03 4.78
C ALA A 30 -3.86 -1.61 4.52
N ALA A 31 -4.80 -2.36 5.06
CA ALA A 31 -6.23 -2.05 4.91
C ALA A 31 -6.67 -0.93 5.86
N SER A 32 -5.90 -0.66 6.91
CA SER A 32 -6.23 0.37 7.88
C SER A 32 -4.96 0.83 8.58
N ARG A 33 -5.05 1.98 9.25
CA ARG A 33 -3.94 2.50 10.06
C ARG A 33 -3.50 1.49 11.12
N LYS A 34 -4.47 0.82 11.73
CA LYS A 34 -4.18 -0.19 12.75
C LYS A 34 -3.34 -1.32 12.19
N GLU A 35 -3.68 -1.79 10.99
CA GLU A 35 -2.92 -2.83 10.32
C GLU A 35 -1.52 -2.36 9.94
N ALA A 36 -1.41 -1.11 9.48
CA ALA A 36 -0.12 -0.52 9.14
C ALA A 36 0.80 -0.47 10.36
N ILE A 37 0.27 -0.06 11.50
CA ILE A 37 1.03 0.01 12.76
C ILE A 37 1.50 -1.38 13.19
N LYS A 38 0.66 -2.38 13.01
CA LYS A 38 1.00 -3.77 13.35
C LYS A 38 2.21 -4.28 12.57
N ASN A 39 2.41 -3.79 11.36
CA ASN A 39 3.46 -4.26 10.46
C ASN A 39 4.75 -3.47 10.61
N ILE A 40 4.79 -2.51 11.49
CA ILE A 40 6.00 -1.78 11.83
C ILE A 40 6.70 -2.49 12.99
#